data_915d6d37e47008c296cce5179e624148
#
_entry.id   915d6d37e47008c296cce5179e624148
#
_cell.length_a   1.000
_cell.length_b   1.000
_cell.length_c   1.000
_cell.angle_alpha   90.00
_cell.angle_beta   90.00
_cell.angle_gamma   90.00
#
_symmetry.space_group_name_H-M   'P 1'
#
loop_
_entity.id
_entity.type
_entity.pdbx_description
1 polymer ?
#
loop_
_entity_poly.entity_id
_entity_poly.type
_entity_poly.pdbx_seq_one_letter_code
_entity_poly.pdbx_strand_id
1 'polypeptide(L)'
;LGSLLAVMMAMARACACHLLFARKESMPTRSKMSERKCEIEAARALFDHVRAEAAAAAATARIARVSAPGRSFCVRIAAGSPSALGKWLLREGCARRSHGSRSLVVPIDRRYGSTSCSRWAFAQGMAEALRAQGIRAYADRLE
;
A
#
# COMPACT_ATOMS: atom_id res chain seq x y z
N LEU A 1 11.50 4.91 -17.29
CA LEU A 1 12.46 5.85 -16.66
C LEU A 1 11.81 7.15 -16.16
N GLY A 2 10.69 7.60 -16.71
CA GLY A 2 10.00 8.83 -16.30
C GLY A 2 9.18 8.72 -14.99
N SER A 3 8.69 7.52 -14.66
CA SER A 3 7.77 7.32 -13.54
C SER A 3 8.47 7.35 -12.18
N LEU A 4 9.71 6.86 -12.09
CA LEU A 4 10.49 6.87 -10.86
C LEU A 4 10.88 8.29 -10.41
N LEU A 5 11.17 9.18 -11.37
CA LEU A 5 11.52 10.57 -11.10
C LEU A 5 10.34 11.36 -10.52
N ALA A 6 9.13 11.10 -10.99
CA ALA A 6 7.93 11.77 -10.51
C ALA A 6 7.58 11.39 -9.06
N VAL A 7 7.79 10.12 -8.69
CA VAL A 7 7.58 9.64 -7.31
C VAL A 7 8.65 10.19 -6.37
N MET A 8 9.91 10.24 -6.81
CA MET A 8 10.99 10.84 -6.02
C MET A 8 10.82 12.35 -5.85
N MET A 9 10.32 13.07 -6.85
CA MET A 9 10.00 14.50 -6.71
C MET A 9 8.81 14.77 -5.78
N ALA A 10 7.80 13.90 -5.76
CA ALA A 10 6.69 14.01 -4.82
C ALA A 10 7.13 13.75 -3.37
N MET A 11 8.06 12.81 -3.15
CA MET A 11 8.64 12.56 -1.83
C MET A 11 9.60 13.68 -1.39
N ALA A 12 10.39 14.24 -2.32
CA ALA A 12 11.28 15.36 -2.01
C ALA A 12 10.52 16.63 -1.62
N ARG A 13 9.36 16.88 -2.20
CA ARG A 13 8.48 17.99 -1.78
C ARG A 13 7.86 17.79 -0.40
N ALA A 14 7.54 16.55 -0.01
CA ALA A 14 7.06 16.25 1.33
C ALA A 14 8.15 16.44 2.41
N CYS A 15 9.43 16.16 2.09
CA CYS A 15 10.56 16.41 3.00
C CYS A 15 10.97 17.89 3.07
N ALA A 16 10.82 18.66 2.00
CA ALA A 16 11.19 20.08 2.00
C ALA A 16 10.30 20.94 2.92
N CYS A 17 9.09 20.50 3.25
CA CYS A 17 8.26 21.16 4.25
C CYS A 17 8.77 20.99 5.69
N HIS A 18 9.70 20.07 5.94
CA HIS A 18 10.19 19.78 7.30
C HIS A 18 11.38 20.65 7.75
N LEU A 19 12.04 21.38 6.85
CA LEU A 19 13.29 22.10 7.17
C LEU A 19 13.15 23.62 7.36
N LEU A 20 11.95 24.19 7.30
CA LEU A 20 11.77 25.64 7.36
C LEU A 20 10.96 26.17 8.55
N PHE A 21 10.69 25.37 9.59
CA PHE A 21 9.96 25.89 10.76
C PHE A 21 10.62 25.55 12.10
N ALA A 22 11.79 26.19 12.37
CA ALA A 22 12.25 26.44 13.71
C ALA A 22 11.95 27.90 14.04
N ARG A 23 10.71 28.24 14.39
CA ARG A 23 10.40 29.40 15.26
C ARG A 23 9.03 29.25 15.91
N LYS A 24 9.06 29.38 17.23
CA LYS A 24 7.93 29.50 18.16
C LYS A 24 6.82 30.41 17.63
N GLU A 25 5.55 29.93 17.67
CA GLU A 25 4.49 30.55 18.48
C GLU A 25 3.14 29.88 18.17
N SER A 26 2.47 29.52 19.25
CA SER A 26 1.11 29.07 19.47
C SER A 26 0.07 29.36 18.38
N MET A 27 -0.26 28.30 17.54
CA MET A 27 -1.60 28.04 16.97
C MET A 27 -1.69 26.56 16.56
N PRO A 28 -2.25 25.68 17.41
CA PRO A 28 -2.11 24.22 17.19
C PRO A 28 -3.12 23.58 16.23
N THR A 29 -4.09 24.27 15.69
CA THR A 29 -5.21 23.62 15.00
C THR A 29 -5.09 23.60 13.47
N ARG A 30 -4.56 24.62 12.85
CA ARG A 30 -4.48 24.71 11.38
C ARG A 30 -3.32 23.90 10.78
N SER A 31 -2.18 23.86 11.45
CA SER A 31 -0.98 23.13 11.02
C SER A 31 -1.20 21.61 11.04
N LYS A 32 -1.73 21.05 12.14
CA LYS A 32 -1.98 19.61 12.29
C LYS A 32 -3.00 19.05 11.30
N MET A 33 -3.96 19.88 10.88
CA MET A 33 -4.98 19.49 9.92
C MET A 33 -4.40 19.43 8.48
N SER A 34 -3.49 20.34 8.15
CA SER A 34 -2.75 20.33 6.88
C SER A 34 -1.81 19.14 6.78
N GLU A 35 -1.06 18.83 7.83
CA GLU A 35 -0.16 17.68 7.90
C GLU A 35 -0.93 16.35 7.72
N ARG A 36 -2.05 16.17 8.42
CA ARG A 36 -2.89 14.97 8.28
C ARG A 36 -3.45 14.81 6.87
N LYS A 37 -3.83 15.89 6.23
CA LYS A 37 -4.31 15.86 4.84
C LYS A 37 -3.20 15.41 3.89
N CYS A 38 -2.01 15.95 4.05
CA CYS A 38 -0.83 15.58 3.26
C CYS A 38 -0.45 14.09 3.47
N GLU A 39 -0.50 13.59 4.71
CA GLU A 39 -0.26 12.17 5.00
C GLU A 39 -1.29 11.25 4.33
N ILE A 40 -2.56 11.64 4.33
CA ILE A 40 -3.63 10.88 3.69
C ILE A 40 -3.45 10.84 2.17
N GLU A 41 -3.14 11.97 1.56
CA GLU A 41 -2.90 12.08 0.12
C GLU A 41 -1.67 11.26 -0.29
N ALA A 42 -0.60 11.31 0.48
CA ALA A 42 0.60 10.51 0.25
C ALA A 42 0.33 8.99 0.39
N ALA A 43 -0.43 8.58 1.39
CA ALA A 43 -0.80 7.18 1.59
C ALA A 43 -1.68 6.66 0.43
N ARG A 44 -2.63 7.47 -0.03
CA ARG A 44 -3.47 7.15 -1.18
C ARG A 44 -2.64 7.01 -2.45
N ALA A 45 -1.78 7.98 -2.74
CA ALA A 45 -0.92 7.96 -3.93
C ALA A 45 0.02 6.75 -3.93
N LEU A 46 0.58 6.40 -2.77
CA LEU A 46 1.40 5.20 -2.61
C LEU A 46 0.59 3.94 -2.91
N PHE A 47 -0.61 3.83 -2.38
CA PHE A 47 -1.45 2.65 -2.60
C PHE A 47 -1.90 2.53 -4.06
N ASP A 48 -2.24 3.62 -4.71
CA ASP A 48 -2.60 3.65 -6.13
C ASP A 48 -1.41 3.23 -7.00
N HIS A 49 -0.19 3.68 -6.68
CA HIS A 49 1.04 3.25 -7.35
C HIS A 49 1.28 1.74 -7.18
N VAL A 50 1.21 1.24 -5.96
CA VAL A 50 1.39 -0.19 -5.66
C VAL A 50 0.36 -1.06 -6.39
N ARG A 51 -0.88 -0.60 -6.49
CA ARG A 51 -1.93 -1.28 -7.26
C ARG A 51 -1.64 -1.31 -8.76
N ALA A 52 -1.12 -0.22 -9.31
CA ALA A 52 -0.75 -0.15 -10.72
C ALA A 52 0.40 -1.10 -11.05
N GLU A 53 1.42 -1.16 -10.22
CA GLU A 53 2.53 -2.12 -10.35
C GLU A 53 2.04 -3.57 -10.24
N ALA A 54 1.16 -3.85 -9.29
CA ALA A 54 0.56 -5.17 -9.11
C ALA A 54 -0.29 -5.58 -10.34
N ALA A 55 -1.04 -4.66 -10.91
CA ALA A 55 -1.84 -4.91 -12.11
C ALA A 55 -0.94 -5.18 -13.33
N ALA A 56 0.16 -4.46 -13.49
CA ALA A 56 1.14 -4.68 -14.54
C ALA A 56 1.80 -6.06 -14.39
N ALA A 57 2.20 -6.44 -13.19
CA ALA A 57 2.76 -7.76 -12.89
C ALA A 57 1.75 -8.89 -13.20
N ALA A 58 0.48 -8.71 -12.82
CA ALA A 58 -0.58 -9.69 -13.11
C ALA A 58 -0.85 -9.82 -14.60
N ALA A 59 -0.77 -8.74 -15.37
CA ALA A 59 -0.98 -8.76 -16.82
C ALA A 59 0.17 -9.47 -17.57
N THR A 60 1.39 -9.42 -17.04
CA THR A 60 2.57 -10.05 -17.63
C THR A 60 2.78 -11.48 -17.15
N ALA A 61 2.16 -11.88 -16.03
CA ALA A 61 2.26 -13.23 -15.50
C ALA A 61 1.63 -14.22 -16.50
N ARG A 62 2.46 -14.90 -17.27
CA ARG A 62 2.04 -16.05 -18.05
C ARG A 62 1.49 -17.11 -17.09
N ILE A 63 0.27 -17.52 -17.37
CA ILE A 63 -0.56 -18.43 -16.58
C ILE A 63 0.22 -19.68 -16.18
N ALA A 64 0.95 -19.63 -15.09
CA ALA A 64 1.33 -20.84 -14.39
C ALA A 64 0.04 -21.40 -13.79
N ARG A 65 -0.34 -22.60 -14.15
CA ARG A 65 -1.53 -23.28 -13.68
C ARG A 65 -1.45 -23.46 -12.16
N VAL A 66 -1.93 -22.49 -11.43
CA VAL A 66 -2.18 -22.64 -10.00
C VAL A 66 -3.52 -23.36 -9.87
N SER A 67 -3.44 -24.70 -9.84
CA SER A 67 -4.60 -25.54 -9.62
C SER A 67 -5.09 -25.42 -8.18
N ALA A 68 -5.90 -24.42 -7.90
CA ALA A 68 -6.67 -24.37 -6.67
C ALA A 68 -7.96 -23.57 -6.90
N PRO A 69 -9.05 -24.25 -7.30
CA PRO A 69 -10.35 -23.60 -7.37
C PRO A 69 -10.77 -23.14 -5.97
N GLY A 70 -11.26 -21.93 -5.85
CA GLY A 70 -11.99 -21.46 -4.67
C GLY A 70 -11.18 -20.79 -3.58
N ARG A 71 -9.86 -20.64 -3.68
CA ARG A 71 -9.06 -20.00 -2.61
C ARG A 71 -9.02 -18.48 -2.78
N SER A 72 -9.25 -17.79 -1.69
CA SER A 72 -9.08 -16.35 -1.58
C SER A 72 -7.61 -16.03 -1.26
N PHE A 73 -7.12 -14.92 -1.77
CA PHE A 73 -5.75 -14.46 -1.54
C PHE A 73 -5.75 -13.13 -0.80
N CYS A 74 -4.65 -12.83 -0.16
CA CYS A 74 -4.45 -11.56 0.52
C CYS A 74 -2.98 -11.14 0.46
N VAL A 75 -2.75 -9.87 0.74
CA VAL A 75 -1.43 -9.36 1.07
C VAL A 75 -1.41 -9.05 2.55
N ARG A 76 -0.49 -9.67 3.27
CA ARG A 76 -0.23 -9.35 4.68
C ARG A 76 0.86 -8.31 4.77
N ILE A 77 0.56 -7.26 5.49
CA ILE A 77 1.51 -6.19 5.81
C ILE A 77 1.89 -6.35 7.27
N ALA A 78 3.16 -6.63 7.54
CA ALA A 78 3.64 -6.81 8.89
C ALA A 78 3.56 -5.50 9.67
N ALA A 79 2.95 -5.53 10.85
CA ALA A 79 2.87 -4.37 11.71
C ALA A 79 4.21 -4.15 12.42
N GLY A 80 4.99 -3.21 11.95
CA GLY A 80 6.19 -2.74 12.65
C GLY A 80 6.12 -1.26 13.00
N SER A 81 5.20 -0.53 12.42
CA SER A 81 4.97 0.89 12.69
C SER A 81 3.55 1.23 12.25
N PRO A 82 2.82 2.11 12.92
CA PRO A 82 1.59 2.66 12.41
C PRO A 82 1.92 3.58 11.23
N SER A 83 2.28 2.99 10.10
CA SER A 83 2.53 3.73 8.87
C SER A 83 1.26 4.51 8.51
N ALA A 84 1.41 5.69 7.97
CA ALA A 84 0.30 6.48 7.46
C ALA A 84 -0.55 5.66 6.48
N LEU A 85 0.10 4.81 5.67
CA LEU A 85 -0.54 3.84 4.79
C LEU A 85 -1.43 2.86 5.56
N GLY A 86 -0.95 2.26 6.64
CA GLY A 86 -1.74 1.29 7.41
C GLY A 86 -2.99 1.89 8.03
N LYS A 87 -2.89 3.10 8.59
CA LYS A 87 -4.03 3.83 9.11
C LYS A 87 -5.04 4.18 8.02
N TRP A 88 -4.55 4.62 6.88
CA TRP A 88 -5.38 4.95 5.73
C TRP A 88 -6.11 3.72 5.19
N LEU A 89 -5.42 2.59 4.98
CA LEU A 89 -6.01 1.33 4.53
C LEU A 89 -7.13 0.83 5.43
N LEU A 90 -6.96 0.93 6.75
CA LEU A 90 -7.99 0.56 7.72
C LEU A 90 -9.20 1.49 7.65
N ARG A 91 -8.96 2.78 7.52
CA ARG A 91 -10.02 3.79 7.46
C ARG A 91 -10.86 3.67 6.18
N GLU A 92 -10.21 3.42 5.04
CA GLU A 92 -10.88 3.24 3.75
C GLU A 92 -11.49 1.84 3.57
N GLY A 93 -11.33 0.95 4.56
CA GLY A 93 -11.84 -0.42 4.48
C GLY A 93 -11.10 -1.31 3.47
N CYS A 94 -9.93 -0.85 2.99
CA CYS A 94 -9.09 -1.63 2.07
C CYS A 94 -8.32 -2.74 2.76
N ALA A 95 -8.13 -2.66 4.06
CA ALA A 95 -7.47 -3.67 4.88
C ALA A 95 -8.25 -3.93 6.17
N ARG A 96 -7.98 -5.08 6.77
CA ARG A 96 -8.48 -5.45 8.10
C ARG A 96 -7.32 -5.92 8.98
N ARG A 97 -7.50 -5.86 10.29
CA ARG A 97 -6.54 -6.44 11.23
C ARG A 97 -6.66 -7.96 11.21
N SER A 98 -5.54 -8.64 11.21
CA SER A 98 -5.52 -10.09 11.35
C SER A 98 -5.85 -10.49 12.79
N HIS A 99 -6.68 -11.51 12.96
CA HIS A 99 -6.93 -12.08 14.27
C HIS A 99 -5.63 -12.70 14.83
N GLY A 100 -5.28 -12.35 16.06
CA GLY A 100 -4.11 -12.91 16.75
C GLY A 100 -2.75 -12.36 16.33
N SER A 101 -2.69 -11.51 15.32
CA SER A 101 -1.45 -10.83 14.93
C SER A 101 -1.66 -9.32 14.74
N ARG A 102 -0.56 -8.55 14.87
CA ARG A 102 -0.60 -7.11 14.60
C ARG A 102 -0.54 -6.77 13.10
N SER A 103 -0.62 -7.77 12.23
CA SER A 103 -0.53 -7.57 10.79
C SER A 103 -1.85 -7.04 10.20
N LEU A 104 -1.73 -6.29 9.12
CA LEU A 104 -2.86 -5.90 8.30
C LEU A 104 -3.03 -6.89 7.14
N VAL A 105 -4.25 -7.17 6.78
CA VAL A 105 -4.63 -8.07 5.70
C VAL A 105 -5.41 -7.26 4.65
N VAL A 106 -4.85 -7.15 3.46
CA VAL A 106 -5.50 -6.59 2.27
C VAL A 106 -6.08 -7.75 1.47
N PRO A 107 -7.40 -7.93 1.44
CA PRO A 107 -8.01 -9.03 0.69
C PRO A 107 -7.90 -8.77 -0.82
N ILE A 108 -7.56 -9.81 -1.57
CA ILE A 108 -7.48 -9.78 -3.02
C ILE A 108 -8.68 -10.55 -3.58
N ASP A 109 -9.70 -9.81 -3.93
CA ASP A 109 -10.96 -10.34 -4.45
C ASP A 109 -11.03 -10.31 -5.99
N ARG A 110 -12.21 -10.58 -6.54
CA ARG A 110 -12.44 -10.64 -7.98
C ARG A 110 -12.20 -9.31 -8.72
N ARG A 111 -12.16 -8.18 -8.00
CA ARG A 111 -11.85 -6.87 -8.59
C ARG A 111 -10.40 -6.79 -9.09
N TYR A 112 -9.53 -7.64 -8.55
CA TYR A 112 -8.10 -7.68 -8.89
C TYR A 112 -7.72 -8.80 -9.85
N GLY A 113 -8.68 -9.57 -10.32
CA GLY A 113 -8.45 -10.61 -11.31
C GLY A 113 -9.59 -11.62 -11.38
N SER A 114 -9.95 -12.02 -12.60
CA SER A 114 -11.06 -12.96 -12.84
C SER A 114 -10.71 -14.40 -12.45
N THR A 115 -9.43 -14.77 -12.55
CA THR A 115 -8.93 -16.12 -12.24
C THR A 115 -8.14 -16.15 -10.95
N SER A 116 -8.01 -17.33 -10.35
CA SER A 116 -7.15 -17.52 -9.16
C SER A 116 -5.69 -17.22 -9.46
N CYS A 117 -5.22 -17.55 -10.65
CA CYS A 117 -3.85 -17.24 -11.08
C CYS A 117 -3.59 -15.74 -11.19
N SER A 118 -4.52 -14.99 -11.80
CA SER A 118 -4.37 -13.54 -11.92
C SER A 118 -4.43 -12.85 -10.57
N ARG A 119 -5.30 -13.30 -9.66
CA ARG A 119 -5.37 -12.78 -8.29
C ARG A 119 -4.11 -13.08 -7.47
N TRP A 120 -3.55 -14.28 -7.65
CA TRP A 120 -2.29 -14.64 -6.98
C TRP A 120 -1.12 -13.79 -7.51
N ALA A 121 -1.01 -13.64 -8.83
CA ALA A 121 0.01 -12.79 -9.46
C ALA A 121 -0.14 -11.33 -9.00
N PHE A 122 -1.37 -10.83 -8.88
CA PHE A 122 -1.63 -9.51 -8.34
C PHE A 122 -1.18 -9.39 -6.87
N ALA A 123 -1.49 -10.37 -6.04
CA ALA A 123 -1.07 -10.38 -4.63
C ALA A 123 0.46 -10.37 -4.51
N GLN A 124 1.16 -11.18 -5.30
CA GLN A 124 2.62 -11.19 -5.34
C GLN A 124 3.19 -9.85 -5.80
N GLY A 125 2.71 -9.29 -6.91
CA GLY A 125 3.15 -8.00 -7.41
C GLY A 125 2.91 -6.86 -6.40
N MET A 126 1.76 -6.87 -5.71
CA MET A 126 1.48 -5.91 -4.65
C MET A 126 2.46 -6.05 -3.46
N ALA A 127 2.74 -7.27 -3.04
CA ALA A 127 3.70 -7.51 -1.96
C ALA A 127 5.12 -7.07 -2.35
N GLU A 128 5.54 -7.29 -3.59
CA GLU A 128 6.83 -6.84 -4.12
C GLU A 128 6.91 -5.32 -4.19
N ALA A 129 5.88 -4.66 -4.72
CA ALA A 129 5.82 -3.20 -4.80
C ALA A 129 5.86 -2.55 -3.40
N LEU A 130 5.17 -3.12 -2.41
CA LEU A 130 5.24 -2.66 -1.02
C LEU A 130 6.64 -2.85 -0.43
N ARG A 131 7.29 -3.98 -0.70
CA ARG A 131 8.68 -4.22 -0.24
C ARG A 131 9.67 -3.25 -0.86
N ALA A 132 9.49 -2.91 -2.14
CA ALA A 132 10.30 -1.88 -2.81
C ALA A 132 10.18 -0.49 -2.13
N GLN A 133 9.08 -0.23 -1.43
CA GLN A 133 8.87 0.97 -0.62
C GLN A 133 9.33 0.80 0.86
N GLY A 134 10.05 -0.27 1.17
CA GLY A 134 10.52 -0.55 2.53
C GLY A 134 9.45 -1.09 3.49
N ILE A 135 8.27 -1.46 2.98
CA ILE A 135 7.17 -1.99 3.76
C ILE A 135 7.22 -3.51 3.73
N ARG A 136 7.31 -4.15 4.89
CA ARG A 136 7.30 -5.61 4.97
C ARG A 136 5.92 -6.14 4.59
N ALA A 137 5.84 -6.80 3.45
CA ALA A 137 4.62 -7.40 2.95
C ALA A 137 4.88 -8.73 2.25
N TYR A 138 3.92 -9.62 2.28
CA TYR A 138 3.95 -10.90 1.58
C TYR A 138 2.56 -11.33 1.15
N ALA A 139 2.50 -12.04 0.02
CA ALA A 139 1.27 -12.63 -0.47
C ALA A 139 0.97 -13.92 0.32
N ASP A 140 -0.29 -14.11 0.68
CA ASP A 140 -0.75 -15.25 1.45
C ASP A 140 -2.14 -15.73 0.98
N ARG A 141 -2.54 -16.90 1.45
CA ARG A 141 -3.88 -17.44 1.23
C ARG A 141 -4.75 -17.08 2.41
N LEU A 142 -5.97 -16.66 2.14
CA LEU A 142 -7.00 -16.55 3.17
C LEU A 142 -7.54 -17.96 3.44
N GLU A 143 -7.34 -18.41 4.65
CA GLU A 143 -8.00 -19.60 5.19
C GLU A 143 -9.48 -19.33 5.48
#